data_73743de7058cb3685c233b69b1c4dd4a
#
_entry.id   73743de7058cb3685c233b69b1c4dd4a
#
_cell.length_a   1.000
_cell.length_b   1.000
_cell.length_c   1.000
_cell.angle_alpha   90.00
_cell.angle_beta   90.00
_cell.angle_gamma   90.00
#
_symmetry.space_group_name_H-M   'P 1'
#
loop_
_entity.id
_entity.type
_entity.pdbx_description
1 polymer ?
#
loop_
_entity_poly.entity_id
_entity_poly.type
_entity_poly.pdbx_seq_one_letter_code
_entity_poly.pdbx_strand_id
1 'polypeptide(L)'
;CIRDRVATVRKHLPDMYRYVALRKRILGVDELHYYDVYAPLTKGVSAHYTYDQAKQMVLDAVAPLGEEYGTIVRKGFAERWIDVFPNKGKSGGAYSGGSYDSNPYIMCNFTGTLDSVSTIAHEMGHSMHSWFSRHTQPAQYADYTLFVAEVASTVNENLLIEHLLAEKNQDCLLYTSPSPRDCS
;
A
#
# COMPACT_ATOMS: atom_id res chain seq x y z
N CYS A 1 -9.51 21.46 -6.13
CA CYS A 1 -8.89 20.16 -5.92
C CYS A 1 -7.52 20.21 -5.24
N ILE A 2 -6.45 20.89 -5.70
CA ILE A 2 -5.17 20.95 -4.94
C ILE A 2 -5.36 21.65 -3.60
N ARG A 3 -6.07 22.77 -3.57
CA ARG A 3 -6.37 23.51 -2.32
C ARG A 3 -7.15 22.66 -1.33
N ASP A 4 -8.11 21.86 -1.80
CA ASP A 4 -8.93 21.02 -0.94
C ASP A 4 -8.11 19.92 -0.29
N ARG A 5 -7.15 19.33 -1.02
CA ARG A 5 -6.24 18.34 -0.44
C ARG A 5 -5.29 18.93 0.57
N VAL A 6 -4.70 20.08 0.28
CA VAL A 6 -3.87 20.81 1.26
C VAL A 6 -4.68 21.13 2.51
N ALA A 7 -5.93 21.57 2.36
CA ALA A 7 -6.81 21.83 3.48
C ALA A 7 -7.12 20.54 4.28
N THR A 8 -7.38 19.45 3.60
CA THR A 8 -7.62 18.14 4.24
C THR A 8 -6.39 17.66 5.01
N VAL A 9 -5.21 17.71 4.41
CA VAL A 9 -3.95 17.35 5.10
C VAL A 9 -3.76 18.23 6.33
N ARG A 10 -3.91 19.55 6.21
CA ARG A 10 -3.79 20.47 7.35
C ARG A 10 -4.80 20.18 8.45
N LYS A 11 -6.02 19.82 8.10
CA LYS A 11 -7.06 19.43 9.07
C LYS A 11 -6.65 18.22 9.90
N HIS A 12 -5.92 17.28 9.31
CA HIS A 12 -5.49 16.03 9.95
C HIS A 12 -4.05 16.06 10.51
N LEU A 13 -3.31 17.15 10.36
CA LEU A 13 -2.00 17.33 11.01
C LEU A 13 -2.03 17.08 12.53
N PRO A 14 -3.06 17.48 13.29
CA PRO A 14 -3.15 17.17 14.71
C PRO A 14 -3.11 15.67 15.01
N ASP A 15 -3.63 14.82 14.13
CA ASP A 15 -3.57 13.35 14.27
C ASP A 15 -2.13 12.85 14.14
N MET A 16 -1.38 13.39 13.18
CA MET A 16 0.05 13.10 13.01
C MET A 16 0.86 13.55 14.23
N TYR A 17 0.58 14.73 14.75
CA TYR A 17 1.26 15.22 15.96
C TYR A 17 0.95 14.36 17.19
N ARG A 18 -0.28 13.87 17.34
CA ARG A 18 -0.64 12.91 18.39
C ARG A 18 0.13 11.59 18.24
N TYR A 19 0.29 11.10 17.02
CA TYR A 19 1.08 9.91 16.75
C TYR A 19 2.56 10.10 17.10
N VAL A 20 3.16 11.23 16.70
CA VAL A 20 4.56 11.57 17.04
C VAL A 20 4.73 11.66 18.56
N ALA A 21 3.80 12.30 19.27
CA ALA A 21 3.83 12.38 20.72
C ALA A 21 3.67 11.00 21.40
N LEU A 22 2.85 10.12 20.82
CA LEU A 22 2.71 8.74 21.26
C LEU A 22 4.02 7.96 21.08
N ARG A 23 4.67 8.08 19.92
CA ARG A 23 5.99 7.45 19.67
C ARG A 23 7.03 7.89 20.70
N LYS A 24 7.14 9.19 20.92
CA LYS A 24 8.06 9.76 21.94
C LYS A 24 7.86 9.13 23.30
N ARG A 25 6.59 8.99 23.73
CA ARG A 25 6.22 8.39 25.01
C ARG A 25 6.52 6.90 25.08
N ILE A 26 6.24 6.14 24.00
CA ILE A 26 6.49 4.68 23.96
C ILE A 26 7.99 4.40 23.96
N LEU A 27 8.77 5.16 23.20
CA LEU A 27 10.23 5.02 23.13
C LEU A 27 10.94 5.51 24.40
N GLY A 28 10.26 6.30 25.25
CA GLY A 28 10.82 6.82 26.49
C GLY A 28 11.95 7.82 26.29
N VAL A 29 11.95 8.56 25.18
CA VAL A 29 12.99 9.55 24.85
C VAL A 29 12.54 10.96 25.21
N ASP A 30 13.49 11.81 25.65
CA ASP A 30 13.20 13.20 26.01
C ASP A 30 12.98 14.07 24.77
N GLU A 31 13.62 13.74 23.66
CA GLU A 31 13.46 14.37 22.35
C GLU A 31 13.38 13.31 21.28
N LEU A 32 12.45 13.45 20.33
CA LEU A 32 12.29 12.55 19.21
C LEU A 32 13.08 13.10 18.02
N HIS A 33 14.09 12.37 17.59
CA HIS A 33 14.87 12.69 16.41
C HIS A 33 14.34 11.99 15.16
N TYR A 34 14.76 12.44 13.99
CA TYR A 34 14.30 11.89 12.70
C TYR A 34 14.55 10.37 12.59
N TYR A 35 15.66 9.87 13.08
CA TYR A 35 15.99 8.44 13.07
C TYR A 35 15.12 7.60 14.02
N ASP A 36 14.52 8.20 15.04
CA ASP A 36 13.62 7.49 15.96
C ASP A 36 12.26 7.15 15.31
N VAL A 37 11.96 7.79 14.16
CA VAL A 37 10.74 7.49 13.39
C VAL A 37 10.73 6.04 12.90
N TYR A 38 11.89 5.45 12.68
CA TYR A 38 12.05 4.06 12.23
C TYR A 38 12.22 3.05 13.39
N ALA A 39 12.35 3.54 14.62
CA ALA A 39 12.49 2.65 15.76
C ALA A 39 11.20 1.80 15.96
N PRO A 40 11.30 0.47 16.15
CA PRO A 40 10.13 -0.37 16.37
C PRO A 40 9.45 0.00 17.70
N LEU A 41 8.13 0.15 17.69
CA LEU A 41 7.33 0.48 18.86
C LEU A 41 6.92 -0.77 19.66
N THR A 42 6.98 -1.93 19.05
CA THR A 42 6.62 -3.22 19.65
C THR A 42 7.82 -4.15 19.67
N LYS A 43 7.88 -5.02 20.66
CA LYS A 43 8.84 -6.13 20.70
C LYS A 43 8.43 -7.11 19.59
N GLY A 44 9.25 -7.20 18.56
CA GLY A 44 8.97 -7.76 17.26
C GLY A 44 8.14 -9.06 17.28
N VAL A 45 6.93 -8.97 16.80
CA VAL A 45 6.23 -10.13 16.23
C VAL A 45 6.67 -10.18 14.76
N SER A 46 7.62 -11.04 14.47
CA SER A 46 8.06 -11.32 13.10
C SER A 46 7.06 -12.29 12.48
N ALA A 47 5.89 -11.79 12.06
CA ALA A 47 4.98 -12.58 11.26
C ALA A 47 5.58 -12.74 9.85
N HIS A 48 5.61 -13.98 9.37
CA HIS A 48 6.06 -14.29 8.02
C HIS A 48 4.90 -14.85 7.21
N TYR A 49 4.66 -14.24 6.07
CA TYR A 49 3.56 -14.59 5.17
C TYR A 49 4.10 -15.25 3.90
N THR A 50 3.45 -16.30 3.46
CA THR A 50 3.67 -16.83 2.10
C THR A 50 3.02 -15.89 1.07
N TYR A 51 3.44 -15.97 -0.18
CA TYR A 51 2.81 -15.19 -1.25
C TYR A 51 1.32 -15.55 -1.44
N ASP A 52 0.95 -16.83 -1.24
CA ASP A 52 -0.46 -17.24 -1.33
C ASP A 52 -1.31 -16.63 -0.20
N GLN A 53 -0.77 -16.56 1.02
CA GLN A 53 -1.42 -15.83 2.12
C GLN A 53 -1.55 -14.34 1.80
N ALA A 54 -0.52 -13.72 1.25
CA ALA A 54 -0.55 -12.32 0.86
C ALA A 54 -1.64 -12.04 -0.21
N LYS A 55 -1.77 -12.91 -1.22
CA LYS A 55 -2.85 -12.82 -2.22
C LYS A 55 -4.23 -12.86 -1.58
N GLN A 56 -4.45 -13.81 -0.66
CA GLN A 56 -5.73 -13.95 0.03
C GLN A 56 -6.04 -12.73 0.89
N MET A 57 -5.07 -12.26 1.67
CA MET A 57 -5.22 -11.04 2.49
C MET A 57 -5.60 -9.82 1.65
N VAL A 58 -4.97 -9.64 0.48
CA VAL A 58 -5.30 -8.53 -0.42
C VAL A 58 -6.72 -8.68 -0.97
N LEU A 59 -7.11 -9.89 -1.39
CA LEU A 59 -8.46 -10.16 -1.92
C LEU A 59 -9.55 -9.91 -0.86
N ASP A 60 -9.32 -10.35 0.37
CA ASP A 60 -10.26 -10.15 1.48
C ASP A 60 -10.36 -8.67 1.86
N ALA A 61 -9.23 -7.97 1.86
CA ALA A 61 -9.17 -6.55 2.16
C ALA A 61 -9.93 -5.69 1.13
N VAL A 62 -9.86 -6.02 -0.15
CA VAL A 62 -10.53 -5.24 -1.21
C VAL A 62 -11.98 -5.66 -1.46
N ALA A 63 -12.49 -6.67 -0.76
CA ALA A 63 -13.87 -7.14 -0.90
C ALA A 63 -14.95 -6.03 -0.80
N PRO A 64 -14.80 -5.00 0.06
CA PRO A 64 -15.74 -3.88 0.11
C PRO A 64 -15.84 -3.07 -1.19
N LEU A 65 -14.87 -3.15 -2.09
CA LEU A 65 -14.88 -2.47 -3.40
C LEU A 65 -15.78 -3.17 -4.44
N GLY A 66 -16.33 -4.32 -4.08
CA GLY A 66 -17.31 -5.05 -4.88
C GLY A 66 -16.72 -6.13 -5.77
N GLU A 67 -17.62 -6.95 -6.34
CA GLU A 67 -17.25 -8.17 -7.07
C GLU A 67 -16.49 -7.89 -8.38
N GLU A 68 -16.82 -6.81 -9.08
CA GLU A 68 -16.10 -6.43 -10.30
C GLU A 68 -14.63 -6.17 -10.02
N TYR A 69 -14.35 -5.37 -8.99
CA TYR A 69 -12.97 -5.08 -8.55
C TYR A 69 -12.23 -6.35 -8.15
N GLY A 70 -12.84 -7.16 -7.27
CA GLY A 70 -12.27 -8.43 -6.81
C GLY A 70 -11.99 -9.42 -7.94
N THR A 71 -12.85 -9.48 -8.96
CA THR A 71 -12.65 -10.33 -10.13
C THR A 71 -11.41 -9.94 -10.94
N ILE A 72 -11.18 -8.64 -11.14
CA ILE A 72 -10.01 -8.17 -11.88
C ILE A 72 -8.72 -8.39 -11.05
N VAL A 73 -8.77 -8.19 -9.73
CA VAL A 73 -7.64 -8.50 -8.83
C VAL A 73 -7.29 -10.00 -8.90
N ARG A 74 -8.29 -10.90 -8.83
CA ARG A 74 -8.08 -12.35 -9.01
C ARG A 74 -7.45 -12.66 -10.36
N LYS A 75 -7.93 -12.02 -11.44
CA LYS A 75 -7.35 -12.16 -12.78
C LYS A 75 -5.88 -11.74 -12.78
N GLY A 76 -5.53 -10.60 -12.18
CA GLY A 76 -4.14 -10.13 -12.09
C GLY A 76 -3.21 -11.14 -11.41
N PHE A 77 -3.66 -11.75 -10.32
CA PHE A 77 -2.91 -12.82 -9.67
C PHE A 77 -2.80 -14.09 -10.51
N ALA A 78 -3.88 -14.50 -11.20
CA ALA A 78 -3.91 -15.71 -11.99
C ALA A 78 -3.10 -15.59 -13.29
N GLU A 79 -3.14 -14.44 -13.94
CA GLU A 79 -2.44 -14.17 -15.21
C GLU A 79 -1.01 -13.66 -15.00
N ARG A 80 -0.50 -13.71 -13.77
CA ARG A 80 0.89 -13.38 -13.45
C ARG A 80 1.27 -11.94 -13.83
N TRP A 81 0.43 -10.97 -13.47
CA TRP A 81 0.78 -9.58 -13.66
C TRP A 81 1.95 -9.13 -12.78
N ILE A 82 2.32 -9.94 -11.77
CA ILE A 82 3.29 -9.57 -10.73
C ILE A 82 4.58 -10.38 -10.88
N ASP A 83 5.69 -9.69 -11.05
CA ASP A 83 7.04 -10.23 -10.86
C ASP A 83 7.37 -10.12 -9.36
N VAL A 84 7.24 -11.23 -8.65
CA VAL A 84 7.05 -11.28 -7.19
C VAL A 84 8.35 -11.21 -6.42
N PHE A 85 9.31 -12.10 -6.74
CA PHE A 85 10.44 -12.37 -5.86
C PHE A 85 11.70 -11.59 -6.24
N PRO A 86 12.54 -11.25 -5.26
CA PRO A 86 13.85 -10.68 -5.55
C PRO A 86 14.71 -11.68 -6.34
N ASN A 87 15.49 -11.18 -7.28
CA ASN A 87 16.48 -11.96 -8.01
C ASN A 87 17.71 -11.10 -8.37
N LYS A 88 18.76 -11.75 -8.86
CA LYS A 88 20.00 -11.07 -9.23
C LYS A 88 19.77 -10.07 -10.36
N GLY A 89 20.14 -8.81 -10.12
CA GLY A 89 20.02 -7.73 -11.09
C GLY A 89 18.66 -7.02 -11.10
N LYS A 90 17.69 -7.47 -10.29
CA LYS A 90 16.41 -6.80 -10.11
C LYS A 90 16.59 -5.56 -9.23
N SER A 91 16.00 -4.44 -9.64
CA SER A 91 16.02 -3.20 -8.85
C SER A 91 15.26 -3.36 -7.54
N GLY A 92 15.66 -2.62 -6.52
CA GLY A 92 14.90 -2.51 -5.27
C GLY A 92 13.59 -1.74 -5.45
N GLY A 93 12.73 -1.83 -4.42
CA GLY A 93 11.41 -1.17 -4.44
C GLY A 93 10.35 -1.96 -5.18
N ALA A 94 9.27 -1.27 -5.54
CA ALA A 94 8.16 -1.81 -6.32
C ALA A 94 7.57 -0.73 -7.22
N TYR A 95 6.91 -1.12 -8.30
CA TYR A 95 6.13 -0.24 -9.14
C TYR A 95 5.07 -1.01 -9.95
N SER A 96 4.01 -0.31 -10.34
CA SER A 96 3.04 -0.78 -11.32
C SER A 96 3.17 0.03 -12.61
N GLY A 97 3.14 -0.63 -13.76
CA GLY A 97 3.26 0.02 -15.06
C GLY A 97 2.68 -0.82 -16.20
N GLY A 98 2.67 -0.26 -17.38
CA GLY A 98 2.17 -0.90 -18.58
C GLY A 98 1.71 0.13 -19.61
N SER A 99 1.41 -0.32 -20.84
CA SER A 99 0.86 0.51 -21.92
C SER A 99 -0.66 0.36 -22.00
N TYR A 100 -1.30 1.19 -22.83
CA TYR A 100 -2.76 1.19 -23.02
C TYR A 100 -3.32 -0.19 -23.40
N ASP A 101 -2.63 -0.90 -24.29
CA ASP A 101 -3.06 -2.21 -24.80
C ASP A 101 -2.46 -3.40 -24.02
N SER A 102 -1.80 -3.15 -22.89
CA SER A 102 -1.20 -4.20 -22.07
C SER A 102 -1.90 -4.34 -20.73
N ASN A 103 -1.70 -5.50 -20.07
CA ASN A 103 -2.01 -5.61 -18.65
C ASN A 103 -1.17 -4.61 -17.84
N PRO A 104 -1.67 -4.14 -16.70
CA PRO A 104 -0.84 -3.42 -15.75
C PRO A 104 0.07 -4.42 -15.03
N TYR A 105 1.37 -4.35 -15.30
CA TYR A 105 2.36 -5.23 -14.68
C TYR A 105 2.96 -4.61 -13.43
N ILE A 106 3.17 -5.45 -12.43
CA ILE A 106 3.77 -5.06 -11.15
C ILE A 106 5.15 -5.69 -11.04
N MET A 107 6.16 -4.90 -10.71
CA MET A 107 7.43 -5.39 -10.21
C MET A 107 7.47 -5.19 -8.69
N CYS A 108 7.79 -6.22 -7.92
CA CYS A 108 8.02 -6.11 -6.48
C CYS A 108 9.12 -7.07 -6.00
N ASN A 109 9.51 -6.91 -4.75
CA ASN A 109 10.51 -7.74 -4.09
C ASN A 109 9.90 -8.30 -2.80
N PHE A 110 9.03 -9.30 -2.93
CA PHE A 110 8.32 -9.90 -1.82
C PHE A 110 9.25 -10.69 -0.91
N THR A 111 9.30 -10.34 0.36
CA THR A 111 10.17 -10.95 1.39
C THR A 111 9.39 -11.66 2.49
N GLY A 112 8.06 -11.74 2.38
CA GLY A 112 7.21 -12.39 3.37
C GLY A 112 6.90 -11.54 4.60
N THR A 113 7.30 -10.28 4.64
CA THR A 113 6.95 -9.35 5.70
C THR A 113 5.58 -8.72 5.46
N LEU A 114 4.92 -8.21 6.50
CA LEU A 114 3.66 -7.48 6.33
C LEU A 114 3.85 -6.23 5.46
N ASP A 115 5.01 -5.58 5.52
CA ASP A 115 5.38 -4.48 4.62
C ASP A 115 5.34 -4.92 3.15
N SER A 116 5.85 -6.11 2.83
CA SER A 116 5.77 -6.63 1.47
C SER A 116 4.35 -7.03 1.04
N VAL A 117 3.46 -7.42 1.98
CA VAL A 117 2.02 -7.61 1.71
C VAL A 117 1.37 -6.26 1.41
N SER A 118 1.65 -5.23 2.21
CA SER A 118 1.16 -3.86 1.99
C SER A 118 1.63 -3.31 0.64
N THR A 119 2.88 -3.59 0.26
CA THR A 119 3.42 -3.25 -1.07
C THR A 119 2.59 -3.88 -2.20
N ILE A 120 2.22 -5.17 -2.09
CA ILE A 120 1.36 -5.81 -3.10
C ILE A 120 -0.01 -5.13 -3.16
N ALA A 121 -0.62 -4.81 -2.03
CA ALA A 121 -1.90 -4.11 -1.99
C ALA A 121 -1.82 -2.74 -2.65
N HIS A 122 -0.76 -1.98 -2.38
CA HIS A 122 -0.46 -0.67 -2.96
C HIS A 122 -0.33 -0.74 -4.49
N GLU A 123 0.57 -1.58 -4.97
CA GLU A 123 0.84 -1.71 -6.42
C GLU A 123 -0.38 -2.27 -7.18
N MET A 124 -1.15 -3.15 -6.52
CA MET A 124 -2.42 -3.61 -7.07
C MET A 124 -3.42 -2.45 -7.18
N GLY A 125 -3.44 -1.50 -6.27
CA GLY A 125 -4.25 -0.29 -6.37
C GLY A 125 -3.93 0.54 -7.61
N HIS A 126 -2.65 0.75 -7.91
CA HIS A 126 -2.20 1.39 -9.16
C HIS A 126 -2.63 0.59 -10.40
N SER A 127 -2.46 -0.73 -10.34
CA SER A 127 -2.85 -1.62 -11.44
C SER A 127 -4.35 -1.54 -11.72
N MET A 128 -5.18 -1.52 -10.68
CA MET A 128 -6.63 -1.40 -10.81
C MET A 128 -7.03 -0.03 -11.36
N HIS A 129 -6.40 1.05 -10.89
CA HIS A 129 -6.63 2.39 -11.45
C HIS A 129 -6.31 2.43 -12.94
N SER A 130 -5.16 1.90 -13.35
CA SER A 130 -4.75 1.82 -14.75
C SER A 130 -5.69 0.94 -15.57
N TRP A 131 -6.11 -0.22 -15.02
CA TRP A 131 -7.06 -1.12 -15.67
C TRP A 131 -8.37 -0.40 -15.98
N PHE A 132 -9.04 0.17 -14.99
CA PHE A 132 -10.31 0.85 -15.20
C PHE A 132 -10.17 2.06 -16.12
N SER A 133 -9.13 2.87 -15.97
CA SER A 133 -8.89 4.02 -16.83
C SER A 133 -8.76 3.61 -18.30
N ARG A 134 -7.95 2.57 -18.57
CA ARG A 134 -7.70 2.10 -19.95
C ARG A 134 -8.91 1.40 -20.58
N HIS A 135 -9.80 0.80 -19.78
CA HIS A 135 -10.99 0.14 -20.29
C HIS A 135 -12.21 1.07 -20.42
N THR A 136 -12.16 2.25 -19.82
CA THR A 136 -13.27 3.22 -19.84
C THR A 136 -12.97 4.47 -20.63
N GLN A 137 -11.69 4.78 -20.87
CA GLN A 137 -11.25 5.98 -21.58
C GLN A 137 -10.54 5.62 -22.89
N PRO A 138 -10.67 6.44 -23.94
CA PRO A 138 -9.83 6.31 -25.11
C PRO A 138 -8.35 6.61 -24.77
N ALA A 139 -7.42 6.07 -25.57
CA ALA A 139 -5.99 6.07 -25.27
C ALA A 139 -5.42 7.46 -24.91
N GLN A 140 -5.88 8.51 -25.57
CA GLN A 140 -5.43 9.89 -25.31
C GLN A 140 -5.88 10.47 -23.96
N TYR A 141 -6.81 9.81 -23.27
CA TYR A 141 -7.33 10.22 -21.95
C TYR A 141 -7.17 9.17 -20.88
N ALA A 142 -6.56 8.04 -21.19
CA ALA A 142 -6.42 6.92 -20.24
C ALA A 142 -5.33 7.14 -19.18
N ASP A 143 -4.39 8.03 -19.43
CA ASP A 143 -3.39 8.41 -18.44
C ASP A 143 -3.96 9.37 -17.40
N TYR A 144 -3.47 9.26 -16.19
CA TYR A 144 -3.85 10.11 -15.06
C TYR A 144 -2.64 10.80 -14.45
N THR A 145 -2.87 11.94 -13.81
CA THR A 145 -1.78 12.73 -13.21
C THR A 145 -1.25 12.04 -11.95
N LEU A 146 0.05 12.22 -11.67
CA LEU A 146 0.71 11.74 -10.47
C LEU A 146 -0.07 12.11 -9.18
N PHE A 147 -0.72 13.26 -9.19
CA PHE A 147 -1.47 13.75 -8.05
C PHE A 147 -2.68 12.87 -7.64
N VAL A 148 -3.27 12.13 -8.56
CA VAL A 148 -4.37 11.20 -8.27
C VAL A 148 -3.93 9.73 -8.28
N ALA A 149 -2.71 9.47 -8.73
CA ALA A 149 -2.17 8.12 -8.83
C ALA A 149 -2.23 7.38 -7.49
N GLU A 150 -1.81 8.06 -6.40
CA GLU A 150 -1.74 7.48 -5.06
C GLU A 150 -3.09 7.35 -4.36
N VAL A 151 -4.18 7.82 -4.95
CA VAL A 151 -5.51 7.67 -4.31
C VAL A 151 -5.92 6.20 -4.27
N ALA A 152 -5.79 5.49 -5.37
CA ALA A 152 -6.19 4.08 -5.46
C ALA A 152 -5.25 3.18 -4.62
N SER A 153 -3.95 3.42 -4.70
CA SER A 153 -2.95 2.66 -3.94
C SER A 153 -3.13 2.80 -2.43
N THR A 154 -3.29 4.04 -1.95
CA THR A 154 -3.49 4.30 -0.52
C THR A 154 -4.86 3.84 -0.01
N VAL A 155 -5.90 3.82 -0.84
CA VAL A 155 -7.19 3.20 -0.47
C VAL A 155 -7.02 1.71 -0.24
N ASN A 156 -6.33 0.99 -1.12
CA ASN A 156 -6.07 -0.44 -0.94
C ASN A 156 -5.26 -0.72 0.33
N GLU A 157 -4.24 0.10 0.62
CA GLU A 157 -3.47 -0.04 1.88
C GLU A 157 -4.36 0.18 3.11
N ASN A 158 -5.21 1.20 3.10
CA ASN A 158 -6.12 1.46 4.22
C ASN A 158 -7.11 0.31 4.42
N LEU A 159 -7.68 -0.24 3.34
CA LEU A 159 -8.56 -1.40 3.41
C LEU A 159 -7.83 -2.63 3.99
N LEU A 160 -6.57 -2.85 3.61
CA LEU A 160 -5.75 -3.91 4.18
C LEU A 160 -5.55 -3.70 5.70
N ILE A 161 -5.25 -2.48 6.12
CA ILE A 161 -5.10 -2.16 7.55
C ILE A 161 -6.42 -2.38 8.30
N GLU A 162 -7.54 -1.92 7.77
CA GLU A 162 -8.86 -2.12 8.39
C GLU A 162 -9.23 -3.60 8.50
N HIS A 163 -8.97 -4.38 7.45
CA HIS A 163 -9.18 -5.83 7.46
C HIS A 163 -8.37 -6.51 8.57
N LEU A 164 -7.07 -6.19 8.66
CA LEU A 164 -6.18 -6.74 9.68
C LEU A 164 -6.60 -6.34 11.10
N LEU A 165 -7.08 -5.11 11.29
CA LEU A 165 -7.61 -4.64 12.57
C LEU A 165 -8.87 -5.42 12.97
N ALA A 166 -9.73 -5.73 12.02
CA ALA A 166 -10.96 -6.49 12.25
C ALA A 166 -10.67 -7.96 12.65
N GLU A 167 -9.60 -8.54 12.11
CA GLU A 167 -9.16 -9.91 12.47
C GLU A 167 -8.51 -10.03 13.85
N LYS A 168 -8.49 -8.95 14.65
CA LYS A 168 -7.91 -8.90 16.00
C LYS A 168 -6.40 -9.17 16.09
N ASN A 169 -5.69 -9.00 15.01
CA ASN A 169 -4.24 -9.17 14.97
C ASN A 169 -3.52 -7.85 15.35
N GLN A 170 -3.88 -7.29 16.51
CA GLN A 170 -3.46 -5.95 16.96
C GLN A 170 -1.93 -5.79 17.08
N ASP A 171 -1.21 -6.86 17.39
CA ASP A 171 0.24 -6.79 17.60
C ASP A 171 1.03 -6.55 16.31
N CYS A 172 0.51 -7.00 15.15
CA CYS A 172 1.14 -6.77 13.86
C CYS A 172 0.96 -5.33 13.35
N LEU A 173 -0.10 -4.66 13.75
CA LEU A 173 -0.49 -3.36 13.20
C LEU A 173 0.28 -2.18 13.78
N LEU A 174 0.75 -2.28 15.01
CA LEU A 174 1.63 -1.29 15.61
C LEU A 174 3.01 -1.24 14.91
N TYR A 175 3.35 -2.30 14.17
CA TYR A 175 4.60 -2.37 13.42
C TYR A 175 4.51 -1.75 12.02
N THR A 176 3.31 -1.68 11.45
CA THR A 176 3.05 -1.24 10.06
C THR A 176 2.35 0.10 9.95
N SER A 177 2.34 0.88 11.02
CA SER A 177 1.92 2.27 10.87
C SER A 177 2.67 2.87 9.67
N PRO A 178 1.97 3.45 8.69
CA PRO A 178 2.59 3.87 7.45
C PRO A 178 3.76 4.77 7.76
N SER A 179 4.97 4.26 7.54
CA SER A 179 6.09 5.13 7.27
C SER A 179 5.61 6.04 6.14
N PRO A 180 5.74 7.36 6.25
CA PRO A 180 5.56 8.19 5.09
C PRO A 180 6.59 7.69 4.07
N ARG A 181 6.15 6.79 3.19
CA ARG A 181 6.98 6.36 2.07
C ARG A 181 7.26 7.59 1.27
N ASP A 182 8.52 7.78 1.09
CA ASP A 182 9.15 8.84 0.37
C ASP A 182 8.34 9.23 -0.86
N CYS A 183 7.82 10.45 -0.83
CA CYS A 183 7.51 11.18 -2.03
C CYS A 183 8.85 11.44 -2.72
N SER A 184 9.37 10.48 -3.46
CA SER A 184 10.44 10.68 -4.43
C SER A 184 9.85 11.02 -5.79
#